data_90613b93933dc735707769f4d2420572
#
_entry.id   90613b93933dc735707769f4d2420572
#
_cell.length_a   1.000
_cell.length_b   1.000
_cell.length_c   1.000
_cell.angle_alpha   90.00
_cell.angle_beta   90.00
_cell.angle_gamma   90.00
#
_symmetry.space_group_name_H-M   'P 1'
#
loop_
_entity.id
_entity.type
_entity.pdbx_description
1 polymer ?
#
loop_
_entity_poly.entity_id
_entity_poly.type
_entity_poly.pdbx_seq_one_letter_code
_entity_poly.pdbx_strand_id
1 'polypeptide(L)'
;MFQAKAQQADIRIASLINDEDWFTLSEELPIYNDSIQTGYLRLIADALLAAHTNRTAEAVTMLGELLTKHQEEIGTQSALNFALLRLQLIGEQGHYAEAANGIQRIIEQLESAGVTETQSLNAMYAHYNVLREYAPLSILRPEHDIMVPFRLIEPKVTKREKWMLSGKKSFKGNLMTVPVTIHGKEHPFIFDTGAGATFLFENTAKELGLTILDDTVTINGSQKGLRAYIDSLQIGEMTIKNMVAYVGFSDAIDTLMSGMDAILGMDIIASIGETQILMDKEQLVFPLHSSQMPQDAKPNLLINGSLLLRTNKDNIPLTFQFDTGCSTAELYNGYYRKFSAEVDQVAEKDTVTTFNYGQIMNSEVLLLPQVKFTINDTPIHIEEVYLYPSSSAYLQQNDGRLGMDFLRQFKKITIDLKHMYLDVK
;
A
#
# COMPACT_ATOMS: atom_id res chain seq x y z
N MET A 1 10.20 -10.59 -40.49
CA MET A 1 10.96 -10.67 -39.23
C MET A 1 10.60 -9.49 -38.26
N PHE A 2 10.56 -8.24 -38.72
CA PHE A 2 10.18 -7.07 -37.90
C PHE A 2 8.73 -7.13 -37.43
N GLN A 3 7.75 -7.43 -38.28
CA GLN A 3 6.34 -7.52 -37.89
C GLN A 3 6.04 -8.60 -36.81
N ALA A 4 6.72 -9.77 -36.90
CA ALA A 4 6.55 -10.82 -35.89
C ALA A 4 7.14 -10.42 -34.52
N LYS A 5 8.24 -9.67 -34.50
CA LYS A 5 8.82 -9.16 -33.25
C LYS A 5 7.96 -8.07 -32.60
N ALA A 6 7.38 -7.20 -33.40
CA ALA A 6 6.50 -6.13 -32.96
C ALA A 6 5.19 -6.68 -32.38
N GLN A 7 4.53 -7.64 -33.04
CA GLN A 7 3.37 -8.34 -32.50
C GLN A 7 3.68 -9.07 -31.19
N GLN A 8 4.91 -9.57 -31.05
CA GLN A 8 5.38 -10.23 -29.83
C GLN A 8 5.57 -9.24 -28.67
N ALA A 9 6.04 -8.00 -28.95
CA ALA A 9 6.15 -6.93 -27.96
C ALA A 9 4.77 -6.51 -27.43
N ASP A 10 3.81 -6.24 -28.31
CA ASP A 10 2.44 -5.86 -27.94
C ASP A 10 1.77 -6.93 -27.08
N ILE A 11 1.89 -8.22 -27.47
CA ILE A 11 1.34 -9.34 -26.70
C ILE A 11 1.99 -9.42 -25.31
N ARG A 12 3.32 -9.25 -25.23
CA ARG A 12 4.05 -9.30 -23.95
C ARG A 12 3.62 -8.19 -23.00
N ILE A 13 3.58 -6.95 -23.47
CA ILE A 13 3.18 -5.79 -22.67
C ILE A 13 1.71 -5.91 -22.25
N ALA A 14 0.81 -6.32 -23.15
CA ALA A 14 -0.60 -6.56 -22.81
C ALA A 14 -0.76 -7.66 -21.75
N SER A 15 0.03 -8.75 -21.83
CA SER A 15 0.01 -9.80 -20.81
C SER A 15 0.43 -9.26 -19.45
N LEU A 16 1.53 -8.49 -19.37
CA LEU A 16 2.00 -7.92 -18.10
C LEU A 16 0.97 -6.97 -17.46
N ILE A 17 0.26 -6.20 -18.28
CA ILE A 17 -0.83 -5.32 -17.83
C ILE A 17 -1.98 -6.17 -17.28
N ASN A 18 -2.42 -7.20 -18.01
CA ASN A 18 -3.53 -8.07 -17.60
C ASN A 18 -3.20 -8.90 -16.35
N ASP A 19 -1.94 -9.28 -16.17
CA ASP A 19 -1.44 -10.03 -15.03
C ASP A 19 -1.12 -9.12 -13.83
N GLU A 20 -1.24 -7.79 -14.00
CA GLU A 20 -0.87 -6.75 -13.01
C GLU A 20 0.59 -6.89 -12.53
N ASP A 21 1.49 -7.41 -13.36
CA ASP A 21 2.92 -7.53 -13.03
C ASP A 21 3.65 -6.21 -13.31
N TRP A 22 3.39 -5.23 -12.48
CA TRP A 22 3.88 -3.86 -12.64
C TRP A 22 5.40 -3.75 -12.53
N PHE A 23 6.05 -4.59 -11.73
CA PHE A 23 7.51 -4.61 -11.66
C PHE A 23 8.12 -5.08 -12.96
N THR A 24 7.69 -6.23 -13.47
CA THR A 24 8.19 -6.75 -14.75
C THR A 24 7.82 -5.81 -15.91
N LEU A 25 6.63 -5.19 -15.86
CA LEU A 25 6.25 -4.17 -16.84
C LEU A 25 7.22 -2.98 -16.80
N SER A 26 7.59 -2.47 -15.61
CA SER A 26 8.52 -1.35 -15.48
C SER A 26 9.94 -1.70 -15.98
N GLU A 27 10.37 -2.95 -15.82
CA GLU A 27 11.68 -3.46 -16.25
C GLU A 27 11.72 -3.70 -17.77
N GLU A 28 10.64 -4.24 -18.35
CA GLU A 28 10.60 -4.65 -19.76
C GLU A 28 10.12 -3.55 -20.72
N LEU A 29 9.24 -2.63 -20.26
CA LEU A 29 8.71 -1.57 -21.13
C LEU A 29 9.79 -0.75 -21.84
N PRO A 30 10.91 -0.34 -21.20
CA PRO A 30 12.00 0.35 -21.87
C PRO A 30 12.69 -0.51 -22.95
N ILE A 31 12.75 -1.84 -22.74
CA ILE A 31 13.38 -2.79 -23.68
C ILE A 31 12.54 -2.93 -24.96
N TYR A 32 11.21 -2.94 -24.81
CA TYR A 32 10.28 -3.09 -25.94
C TYR A 32 9.87 -1.76 -26.57
N ASN A 33 10.36 -0.63 -26.08
CA ASN A 33 9.94 0.72 -26.47
C ASN A 33 9.78 0.92 -27.97
N ASP A 34 10.82 0.58 -28.76
CA ASP A 34 10.84 0.79 -30.21
C ASP A 34 10.14 -0.36 -30.99
N SER A 35 9.65 -1.37 -30.26
CA SER A 35 9.02 -2.55 -30.85
C SER A 35 7.50 -2.55 -30.69
N ILE A 36 6.94 -1.73 -29.79
CA ILE A 36 5.49 -1.58 -29.59
C ILE A 36 4.91 -0.85 -30.81
N GLN A 37 3.96 -1.48 -31.50
CA GLN A 37 3.28 -0.90 -32.66
C GLN A 37 1.96 -0.22 -32.30
N THR A 38 1.30 -0.72 -31.26
CA THR A 38 0.01 -0.18 -30.81
C THR A 38 0.24 1.01 -29.88
N GLY A 39 0.13 2.23 -30.42
CA GLY A 39 0.45 3.46 -29.69
C GLY A 39 -0.32 3.65 -28.39
N TYR A 40 -1.60 3.29 -28.36
CA TYR A 40 -2.42 3.37 -27.14
C TYR A 40 -1.98 2.33 -26.07
N LEU A 41 -1.41 1.18 -26.44
CA LEU A 41 -0.92 0.19 -25.49
C LEU A 41 0.25 0.74 -24.68
N ARG A 42 1.15 1.47 -25.35
CA ARG A 42 2.24 2.18 -24.70
C ARG A 42 1.72 3.21 -23.71
N LEU A 43 0.75 4.01 -24.12
CA LEU A 43 0.13 5.04 -23.27
C LEU A 43 -0.56 4.43 -22.06
N ILE A 44 -1.24 3.28 -22.21
CA ILE A 44 -1.82 2.52 -21.10
C ILE A 44 -0.73 2.09 -20.12
N ALA A 45 0.35 1.46 -20.61
CA ALA A 45 1.44 0.98 -19.77
C ALA A 45 2.08 2.12 -18.98
N ASP A 46 2.42 3.23 -19.64
CA ASP A 46 3.02 4.40 -19.00
C ASP A 46 2.08 5.02 -17.95
N ALA A 47 0.76 5.13 -18.25
CA ALA A 47 -0.24 5.67 -17.32
C ALA A 47 -0.41 4.81 -16.06
N LEU A 48 -0.48 3.48 -16.23
CA LEU A 48 -0.63 2.55 -15.11
C LEU A 48 0.67 2.52 -14.26
N LEU A 49 1.84 2.49 -14.89
CA LEU A 49 3.10 2.60 -14.16
C LEU A 49 3.21 3.93 -13.42
N ALA A 50 2.77 5.04 -14.01
CA ALA A 50 2.75 6.33 -13.31
C ALA A 50 1.84 6.30 -12.07
N ALA A 51 0.67 5.65 -12.14
CA ALA A 51 -0.23 5.47 -11.01
C ALA A 51 0.42 4.65 -9.88
N HIS A 52 1.16 3.57 -10.21
CA HIS A 52 1.81 2.70 -9.24
C HIS A 52 3.18 3.20 -8.75
N THR A 53 3.71 4.28 -9.33
CA THR A 53 5.01 4.85 -8.98
C THR A 53 4.92 6.27 -8.40
N ASN A 54 3.84 6.58 -7.69
CA ASN A 54 3.60 7.87 -7.01
C ASN A 54 3.62 9.10 -7.95
N ARG A 55 3.38 8.91 -9.26
CA ARG A 55 3.32 9.97 -10.27
C ARG A 55 1.88 10.23 -10.71
N THR A 56 1.01 10.43 -9.72
CA THR A 56 -0.45 10.52 -9.90
C THR A 56 -0.88 11.57 -10.91
N ALA A 57 -0.24 12.75 -10.93
CA ALA A 57 -0.56 13.82 -11.88
C ALA A 57 -0.25 13.45 -13.33
N GLU A 58 0.86 12.71 -13.56
CA GLU A 58 1.21 12.18 -14.88
C GLU A 58 0.19 11.12 -15.32
N ALA A 59 -0.19 10.20 -14.43
CA ALA A 59 -1.20 9.19 -14.70
C ALA A 59 -2.54 9.81 -15.11
N VAL A 60 -3.02 10.83 -14.38
CA VAL A 60 -4.25 11.57 -14.71
C VAL A 60 -4.18 12.20 -16.10
N THR A 61 -3.05 12.78 -16.46
CA THR A 61 -2.81 13.41 -17.77
C THR A 61 -2.85 12.36 -18.89
N MET A 62 -2.09 11.25 -18.73
CA MET A 62 -1.99 10.18 -19.72
C MET A 62 -3.34 9.45 -19.92
N LEU A 63 -4.07 9.18 -18.83
CA LEU A 63 -5.41 8.61 -18.92
C LEU A 63 -6.40 9.56 -19.62
N GLY A 64 -6.27 10.87 -19.40
CA GLY A 64 -7.05 11.87 -20.12
C GLY A 64 -6.76 11.87 -21.64
N GLU A 65 -5.50 11.75 -22.03
CA GLU A 65 -5.07 11.61 -23.42
C GLU A 65 -5.62 10.32 -24.05
N LEU A 66 -5.49 9.18 -23.34
CA LEU A 66 -6.02 7.89 -23.77
C LEU A 66 -7.52 7.95 -24.07
N LEU A 67 -8.30 8.50 -23.14
CA LEU A 67 -9.75 8.62 -23.28
C LEU A 67 -10.18 9.61 -24.37
N THR A 68 -9.37 10.62 -24.69
CA THR A 68 -9.69 11.62 -25.71
C THR A 68 -9.33 11.15 -27.11
N LYS A 69 -8.20 10.45 -27.26
CA LYS A 69 -7.63 10.10 -28.58
C LYS A 69 -7.92 8.66 -29.02
N HIS A 70 -8.12 7.74 -28.07
CA HIS A 70 -8.11 6.30 -28.30
C HIS A 70 -9.33 5.56 -27.74
N GLN A 71 -10.40 6.29 -27.36
CA GLN A 71 -11.57 5.69 -26.73
C GLN A 71 -12.23 4.58 -27.58
N GLU A 72 -12.32 4.78 -28.90
CA GLU A 72 -12.91 3.80 -29.82
C GLU A 72 -12.03 2.54 -29.94
N GLU A 73 -10.71 2.73 -29.97
CA GLU A 73 -9.73 1.66 -30.13
C GLU A 73 -9.62 0.74 -28.91
N ILE A 74 -9.70 1.29 -27.70
CA ILE A 74 -9.66 0.52 -26.44
C ILE A 74 -11.02 -0.12 -26.09
N GLY A 75 -12.11 0.33 -26.73
CA GLY A 75 -13.45 -0.17 -26.51
C GLY A 75 -14.13 0.36 -25.24
N THR A 76 -15.46 0.27 -25.22
CA THR A 76 -16.30 0.93 -24.20
C THR A 76 -15.99 0.49 -22.77
N GLN A 77 -15.78 -0.80 -22.52
CA GLN A 77 -15.52 -1.31 -21.16
C GLN A 77 -14.17 -0.82 -20.61
N SER A 78 -13.12 -0.88 -21.44
CA SER A 78 -11.80 -0.37 -21.02
C SER A 78 -11.82 1.14 -20.83
N ALA A 79 -12.50 1.87 -21.71
CA ALA A 79 -12.67 3.31 -21.59
C ALA A 79 -13.37 3.69 -20.26
N LEU A 80 -14.43 2.96 -19.89
CA LEU A 80 -15.11 3.16 -18.60
C LEU A 80 -14.15 2.91 -17.43
N ASN A 81 -13.41 1.79 -17.44
CA ASN A 81 -12.48 1.46 -16.37
C ASN A 81 -11.37 2.53 -16.22
N PHE A 82 -10.78 2.99 -17.33
CA PHE A 82 -9.78 4.05 -17.30
C PHE A 82 -10.35 5.41 -16.91
N ALA A 83 -11.60 5.72 -17.29
CA ALA A 83 -12.27 6.92 -16.84
C ALA A 83 -12.49 6.92 -15.32
N LEU A 84 -12.92 5.80 -14.76
CA LEU A 84 -13.10 5.63 -13.31
C LEU A 84 -11.76 5.72 -12.57
N LEU A 85 -10.72 5.03 -13.04
CA LEU A 85 -9.37 5.14 -12.48
C LEU A 85 -8.88 6.60 -12.50
N ARG A 86 -9.06 7.30 -13.62
CA ARG A 86 -8.68 8.71 -13.72
C ARG A 86 -9.43 9.58 -12.71
N LEU A 87 -10.72 9.38 -12.54
CA LEU A 87 -11.53 10.13 -11.57
C LEU A 87 -11.15 9.81 -10.12
N GLN A 88 -10.80 8.56 -9.83
CA GLN A 88 -10.25 8.17 -8.54
C GLN A 88 -8.94 8.92 -8.25
N LEU A 89 -7.98 8.90 -9.17
CA LEU A 89 -6.70 9.60 -9.02
C LEU A 89 -6.88 11.12 -8.89
N ILE A 90 -7.85 11.71 -9.58
CA ILE A 90 -8.25 13.13 -9.42
C ILE A 90 -8.76 13.39 -7.99
N GLY A 91 -9.61 12.50 -7.47
CA GLY A 91 -10.13 12.59 -6.10
C GLY A 91 -9.02 12.43 -5.05
N GLU A 92 -8.08 11.50 -5.25
CA GLU A 92 -6.91 11.30 -4.38
C GLU A 92 -5.99 12.53 -4.33
N GLN A 93 -5.95 13.34 -5.39
CA GLN A 93 -5.28 14.63 -5.40
C GLN A 93 -6.07 15.74 -4.68
N GLY A 94 -7.25 15.44 -4.15
CA GLY A 94 -8.12 16.40 -3.46
C GLY A 94 -9.02 17.24 -4.37
N HIS A 95 -9.08 16.93 -5.68
CA HIS A 95 -10.03 17.55 -6.61
C HIS A 95 -11.40 16.86 -6.51
N TYR A 96 -11.95 16.82 -5.30
CA TYR A 96 -13.14 16.05 -4.95
C TYR A 96 -14.38 16.41 -5.76
N ALA A 97 -14.62 17.72 -6.00
CA ALA A 97 -15.74 18.19 -6.79
C ALA A 97 -15.66 17.73 -8.26
N GLU A 98 -14.45 17.73 -8.86
CA GLU A 98 -14.23 17.25 -10.23
C GLU A 98 -14.47 15.76 -10.31
N ALA A 99 -13.94 14.98 -9.36
CA ALA A 99 -14.15 13.53 -9.28
C ALA A 99 -15.64 13.19 -9.14
N ALA A 100 -16.34 13.81 -8.18
CA ALA A 100 -17.77 13.58 -7.96
C ALA A 100 -18.59 13.92 -9.20
N ASN A 101 -18.39 15.08 -9.81
CA ASN A 101 -19.12 15.50 -11.02
C ASN A 101 -18.83 14.59 -12.22
N GLY A 102 -17.59 14.07 -12.33
CA GLY A 102 -17.23 13.09 -13.38
C GLY A 102 -17.94 11.77 -13.21
N ILE A 103 -17.95 11.22 -11.99
CA ILE A 103 -18.64 9.97 -11.66
C ILE A 103 -20.15 10.10 -11.86
N GLN A 104 -20.74 11.21 -11.42
CA GLN A 104 -22.18 11.48 -11.62
C GLN A 104 -22.57 11.44 -13.10
N ARG A 105 -21.78 12.09 -13.97
CA ARG A 105 -22.01 12.05 -15.43
C ARG A 105 -21.97 10.63 -16.00
N ILE A 106 -21.04 9.79 -15.51
CA ILE A 106 -20.96 8.38 -15.92
C ILE A 106 -22.22 7.63 -15.49
N ILE A 107 -22.69 7.83 -14.25
CA ILE A 107 -23.94 7.22 -13.74
C ILE A 107 -25.11 7.61 -14.63
N GLU A 108 -25.31 8.90 -14.91
CA GLU A 108 -26.39 9.41 -15.74
C GLU A 108 -26.37 8.82 -17.17
N GLN A 109 -25.18 8.67 -17.76
CA GLN A 109 -25.01 8.04 -19.07
C GLN A 109 -25.37 6.56 -19.06
N LEU A 110 -24.94 5.79 -18.04
CA LEU A 110 -25.24 4.38 -17.90
C LEU A 110 -26.74 4.14 -17.67
N GLU A 111 -27.38 4.93 -16.81
CA GLU A 111 -28.82 4.86 -16.55
C GLU A 111 -29.65 5.20 -17.82
N SER A 112 -29.21 6.21 -18.57
CA SER A 112 -29.88 6.55 -19.85
C SER A 112 -29.73 5.47 -20.92
N ALA A 113 -28.67 4.66 -20.82
CA ALA A 113 -28.44 3.47 -21.64
C ALA A 113 -29.16 2.20 -21.11
N GLY A 114 -29.92 2.31 -20.02
CA GLY A 114 -30.70 1.21 -19.43
C GLY A 114 -29.92 0.33 -18.46
N VAL A 115 -28.71 0.74 -18.03
CA VAL A 115 -27.92 0.03 -17.00
C VAL A 115 -28.46 0.38 -15.63
N THR A 116 -28.90 -0.61 -14.86
CA THR A 116 -29.48 -0.43 -13.51
C THR A 116 -28.51 -0.75 -12.37
N GLU A 117 -27.40 -1.42 -12.64
CA GLU A 117 -26.41 -1.82 -11.65
C GLU A 117 -25.34 -0.74 -11.46
N THR A 118 -25.71 0.38 -10.84
CA THR A 118 -24.82 1.53 -10.58
C THR A 118 -24.42 1.70 -9.11
N GLN A 119 -24.67 0.69 -8.26
CA GLN A 119 -24.47 0.80 -6.80
C GLN A 119 -23.02 1.14 -6.41
N SER A 120 -22.01 0.51 -7.03
CA SER A 120 -20.61 0.78 -6.78
C SER A 120 -20.21 2.20 -7.20
N LEU A 121 -20.74 2.68 -8.31
CA LEU A 121 -20.53 4.04 -8.80
C LEU A 121 -21.20 5.08 -7.90
N ASN A 122 -22.41 4.79 -7.42
CA ASN A 122 -23.10 5.65 -6.45
C ASN A 122 -22.31 5.75 -5.12
N ALA A 123 -21.71 4.64 -4.66
CA ALA A 123 -20.84 4.66 -3.49
C ALA A 123 -19.57 5.52 -3.74
N MET A 124 -18.96 5.38 -4.92
CA MET A 124 -17.80 6.19 -5.30
C MET A 124 -18.18 7.68 -5.45
N TYR A 125 -19.34 7.98 -6.02
CA TYR A 125 -19.88 9.35 -6.07
C TYR A 125 -20.07 9.93 -4.67
N ALA A 126 -20.78 9.22 -3.79
CA ALA A 126 -21.01 9.65 -2.41
C ALA A 126 -19.69 9.92 -1.68
N HIS A 127 -18.69 9.05 -1.90
CA HIS A 127 -17.35 9.17 -1.31
C HIS A 127 -16.69 10.52 -1.62
N TYR A 128 -16.73 11.00 -2.86
CA TYR A 128 -16.14 12.29 -3.22
C TYR A 128 -17.10 13.47 -3.02
N ASN A 129 -18.41 13.24 -3.16
CA ASN A 129 -19.39 14.31 -3.04
C ASN A 129 -19.47 14.89 -1.62
N VAL A 130 -19.30 14.08 -0.58
CA VAL A 130 -19.26 14.56 0.81
C VAL A 130 -18.05 15.44 1.09
N LEU A 131 -16.97 15.28 0.29
CA LEU A 131 -15.73 16.02 0.41
C LEU A 131 -15.66 17.27 -0.50
N ARG A 132 -16.64 17.51 -1.35
CA ARG A 132 -16.55 18.48 -2.45
C ARG A 132 -16.21 19.91 -2.05
N GLU A 133 -16.54 20.31 -0.81
CA GLU A 133 -16.27 21.63 -0.26
C GLU A 133 -15.00 21.67 0.62
N TYR A 134 -14.35 20.51 0.82
CA TYR A 134 -13.13 20.43 1.61
C TYR A 134 -11.90 20.73 0.73
N ALA A 135 -10.92 21.39 1.34
CA ALA A 135 -9.65 21.62 0.69
C ALA A 135 -8.82 20.33 0.56
N PRO A 136 -7.96 20.20 -0.47
CA PRO A 136 -7.07 19.05 -0.60
C PRO A 136 -6.08 18.96 0.55
N LEU A 137 -5.61 17.73 0.81
CA LEU A 137 -4.50 17.49 1.72
C LEU A 137 -3.31 18.37 1.35
N SER A 138 -2.69 18.98 2.35
CA SER A 138 -1.48 19.77 2.17
C SER A 138 -0.49 19.57 3.31
N ILE A 139 0.80 19.59 2.98
CA ILE A 139 1.90 19.40 3.93
C ILE A 139 2.70 20.68 4.00
N LEU A 140 2.79 21.25 5.20
CA LEU A 140 3.66 22.38 5.52
C LEU A 140 4.86 21.85 6.31
N ARG A 141 6.07 22.08 5.81
CA ARG A 141 7.31 21.62 6.45
C ARG A 141 8.33 22.73 6.52
N PRO A 142 9.24 22.71 7.52
CA PRO A 142 10.37 23.62 7.60
C PRO A 142 11.41 23.36 6.49
N GLU A 143 12.33 24.32 6.31
CA GLU A 143 13.43 24.24 5.34
C GLU A 143 14.65 23.48 5.90
N HIS A 144 14.41 22.38 6.62
CA HIS A 144 15.44 21.47 7.14
C HIS A 144 14.89 20.05 7.29
N ASP A 145 15.75 19.10 7.55
CA ASP A 145 15.39 17.72 7.86
C ASP A 145 14.61 17.66 9.17
N ILE A 146 13.51 16.92 9.18
CA ILE A 146 12.69 16.73 10.37
C ILE A 146 13.05 15.38 10.99
N MET A 147 13.34 15.40 12.30
CA MET A 147 13.64 14.20 13.08
C MET A 147 12.52 13.94 14.07
N VAL A 148 11.96 12.74 14.05
CA VAL A 148 10.85 12.32 14.91
C VAL A 148 11.23 11.04 15.64
N PRO A 149 11.18 11.01 16.98
CA PRO A 149 11.43 9.77 17.71
C PRO A 149 10.29 8.78 17.45
N PHE A 150 10.60 7.50 17.37
CA PHE A 150 9.59 6.46 17.41
C PHE A 150 9.77 5.56 18.63
N ARG A 151 8.77 4.76 18.95
CA ARG A 151 8.84 3.75 19.99
C ARG A 151 8.42 2.40 19.43
N LEU A 152 9.10 1.35 19.90
CA LEU A 152 8.71 -0.02 19.62
C LEU A 152 7.78 -0.48 20.75
N ILE A 153 6.52 -0.71 20.43
CA ILE A 153 5.47 -1.11 21.38
C ILE A 153 5.10 -2.57 21.13
N GLU A 154 5.10 -3.40 22.16
CA GLU A 154 4.52 -4.73 22.10
C GLU A 154 3.00 -4.62 22.32
N PRO A 155 2.17 -5.16 21.42
CA PRO A 155 0.74 -5.26 21.65
C PRO A 155 0.45 -5.98 22.97
N LYS A 156 -0.39 -5.40 23.82
CA LYS A 156 -0.74 -6.00 25.12
C LYS A 156 -1.75 -7.11 24.91
N VAL A 157 -1.26 -8.31 24.70
CA VAL A 157 -2.10 -9.51 24.61
C VAL A 157 -2.45 -9.98 26.01
N THR A 158 -3.73 -10.05 26.33
CA THR A 158 -4.21 -10.55 27.63
C THR A 158 -3.86 -12.03 27.82
N LYS A 159 -3.86 -12.53 29.07
CA LYS A 159 -3.60 -13.96 29.35
C LYS A 159 -4.55 -14.89 28.60
N ARG A 160 -5.80 -14.45 28.35
CA ARG A 160 -6.81 -15.22 27.62
C ARG A 160 -6.49 -15.27 26.11
N GLU A 161 -5.93 -14.21 25.57
CA GLU A 161 -5.58 -14.09 24.17
C GLU A 161 -4.22 -14.77 23.86
N LYS A 162 -3.30 -14.81 24.84
CA LYS A 162 -1.99 -15.48 24.67
C LYS A 162 -2.09 -16.97 24.37
N TRP A 163 -3.09 -17.67 24.88
CA TRP A 163 -3.28 -19.09 24.55
C TRP A 163 -4.13 -19.29 23.29
N MET A 164 -4.80 -18.24 22.81
CA MET A 164 -5.52 -18.22 21.53
C MET A 164 -4.57 -17.97 20.35
N LEU A 165 -3.42 -17.34 20.59
CA LEU A 165 -2.34 -17.17 19.63
C LEU A 165 -1.41 -18.38 19.77
N SER A 166 -1.65 -19.43 18.99
CA SER A 166 -0.84 -20.66 19.00
C SER A 166 0.07 -20.71 17.77
N GLY A 167 1.17 -21.40 17.92
CA GLY A 167 2.16 -21.64 16.88
C GLY A 167 3.52 -21.94 17.52
N LYS A 168 4.40 -22.62 16.80
CA LYS A 168 5.76 -22.95 17.26
C LYS A 168 6.67 -21.73 17.34
N LYS A 169 6.43 -20.74 16.48
CA LYS A 169 7.20 -19.49 16.47
C LYS A 169 6.86 -18.66 17.70
N SER A 170 7.89 -18.21 18.41
CA SER A 170 7.72 -17.23 19.50
C SER A 170 7.27 -15.90 18.96
N PHE A 171 6.06 -15.46 19.32
CA PHE A 171 5.53 -14.16 18.93
C PHE A 171 6.24 -13.05 19.73
N LYS A 172 7.26 -12.45 19.16
CA LYS A 172 7.90 -11.23 19.67
C LYS A 172 7.57 -10.08 18.71
N GLY A 173 6.33 -9.59 18.82
CA GLY A 173 5.88 -8.53 17.94
C GLY A 173 6.04 -7.17 18.57
N ASN A 174 6.87 -6.31 17.98
CA ASN A 174 6.83 -4.88 18.27
C ASN A 174 6.33 -4.15 17.04
N LEU A 175 5.47 -3.16 17.26
CA LEU A 175 5.03 -2.22 16.23
C LEU A 175 5.73 -0.88 16.46
N MET A 176 6.03 -0.18 15.39
CA MET A 176 6.65 1.13 15.42
C MET A 176 5.58 2.21 15.54
N THR A 177 5.60 2.98 16.62
CA THR A 177 4.69 4.11 16.82
C THR A 177 5.43 5.42 16.80
N VAL A 178 4.82 6.43 16.18
CA VAL A 178 5.31 7.80 16.09
C VAL A 178 4.36 8.74 16.83
N PRO A 179 4.87 9.77 17.51
CA PRO A 179 4.03 10.78 18.15
C PRO A 179 3.38 11.66 17.07
N VAL A 180 2.06 11.72 17.06
CA VAL A 180 1.25 12.61 16.22
C VAL A 180 0.47 13.54 17.10
N THR A 181 0.56 14.85 16.88
CA THR A 181 -0.19 15.82 17.67
C THR A 181 -1.44 16.27 16.90
N ILE A 182 -2.61 16.10 17.54
CA ILE A 182 -3.91 16.58 17.04
C ILE A 182 -4.56 17.42 18.15
N HIS A 183 -5.03 18.62 17.82
CA HIS A 183 -5.63 19.57 18.77
C HIS A 183 -4.76 19.81 20.02
N GLY A 184 -3.43 19.81 19.85
CA GLY A 184 -2.46 20.02 20.95
C GLY A 184 -2.22 18.82 21.86
N LYS A 185 -2.81 17.66 21.56
CA LYS A 185 -2.59 16.39 22.26
C LYS A 185 -1.75 15.45 21.42
N GLU A 186 -0.78 14.79 22.04
CA GLU A 186 0.06 13.77 21.42
C GLU A 186 -0.63 12.40 21.47
N HIS A 187 -0.66 11.71 20.34
CA HIS A 187 -1.23 10.38 20.13
C HIS A 187 -0.20 9.45 19.48
N PRO A 188 0.00 8.22 19.98
CA PRO A 188 0.90 7.25 19.35
C PRO A 188 0.20 6.61 18.14
N PHE A 189 0.67 6.93 16.93
CA PHE A 189 0.21 6.34 15.68
C PHE A 189 1.17 5.25 15.21
N ILE A 190 0.67 4.10 14.78
CA ILE A 190 1.47 3.09 14.09
C ILE A 190 1.89 3.67 12.74
N PHE A 191 3.19 3.67 12.44
CA PHE A 191 3.69 4.02 11.12
C PHE A 191 3.62 2.77 10.24
N ASP A 192 2.66 2.72 9.30
CA ASP A 192 2.23 1.49 8.64
C ASP A 192 2.24 1.62 7.11
N THR A 193 3.29 1.10 6.48
CA THR A 193 3.41 1.05 5.01
C THR A 193 2.57 -0.06 4.36
N GLY A 194 1.99 -0.94 5.17
CA GLY A 194 1.04 -1.98 4.74
C GLY A 194 -0.41 -1.48 4.66
N ALA A 195 -0.73 -0.37 5.32
CA ALA A 195 -2.04 0.26 5.28
C ALA A 195 -2.15 1.28 4.14
N GLY A 196 -3.12 1.11 3.25
CA GLY A 196 -3.35 2.03 2.13
C GLY A 196 -3.84 3.42 2.55
N ALA A 197 -4.48 3.52 3.71
CA ALA A 197 -5.04 4.76 4.23
C ALA A 197 -4.90 4.86 5.75
N THR A 198 -4.91 6.08 6.25
CA THR A 198 -4.88 6.39 7.68
C THR A 198 -6.17 6.00 8.36
N PHE A 199 -6.04 5.36 9.52
CA PHE A 199 -7.15 4.76 10.26
C PHE A 199 -7.10 5.18 11.74
N LEU A 200 -8.23 5.67 12.26
CA LEU A 200 -8.41 6.00 13.68
C LEU A 200 -9.23 4.91 14.38
N PHE A 201 -8.86 4.61 15.60
CA PHE A 201 -9.73 3.82 16.46
C PHE A 201 -10.90 4.67 16.92
N GLU A 202 -12.07 4.05 17.09
CA GLU A 202 -13.31 4.77 17.39
C GLU A 202 -13.20 5.64 18.64
N ASN A 203 -12.55 5.12 19.69
CA ASN A 203 -12.36 5.85 20.93
C ASN A 203 -11.49 7.10 20.72
N THR A 204 -10.44 6.99 19.94
CA THR A 204 -9.58 8.14 19.59
C THR A 204 -10.36 9.20 18.82
N ALA A 205 -11.15 8.80 17.82
CA ALA A 205 -11.98 9.74 17.06
C ALA A 205 -13.00 10.49 17.95
N LYS A 206 -13.62 9.78 18.91
CA LYS A 206 -14.55 10.37 19.90
C LYS A 206 -13.84 11.33 20.85
N GLU A 207 -12.70 10.94 21.42
CA GLU A 207 -11.91 11.76 22.34
C GLU A 207 -11.42 13.06 21.69
N LEU A 208 -11.06 12.99 20.41
CA LEU A 208 -10.63 14.15 19.62
C LEU A 208 -11.79 15.05 19.20
N GLY A 209 -13.05 14.58 19.30
CA GLY A 209 -14.21 15.33 18.85
C GLY A 209 -14.18 15.66 17.36
N LEU A 210 -13.69 14.73 16.53
CA LEU A 210 -13.51 14.96 15.11
C LEU A 210 -14.84 15.10 14.37
N THR A 211 -14.83 15.84 13.27
CA THR A 211 -15.97 15.90 12.35
C THR A 211 -16.11 14.59 11.61
N ILE A 212 -17.19 13.85 11.90
CA ILE A 212 -17.55 12.64 11.18
C ILE A 212 -18.26 13.04 9.89
N LEU A 213 -17.80 12.48 8.77
CA LEU A 213 -18.41 12.70 7.46
C LEU A 213 -19.70 11.88 7.34
N ASP A 214 -20.69 12.43 6.64
CA ASP A 214 -21.99 11.78 6.45
C ASP A 214 -21.91 10.73 5.30
N ASP A 215 -21.06 9.73 5.50
CA ASP A 215 -20.97 8.58 4.63
C ASP A 215 -20.59 7.32 5.41
N THR A 216 -21.04 6.18 4.89
CA THR A 216 -20.64 4.86 5.40
C THR A 216 -19.73 4.20 4.38
N VAL A 217 -18.56 3.76 4.83
CA VAL A 217 -17.58 3.09 3.97
C VAL A 217 -17.41 1.63 4.37
N THR A 218 -16.92 0.84 3.42
CA THR A 218 -16.53 -0.55 3.68
C THR A 218 -15.02 -0.61 3.85
N ILE A 219 -14.58 -1.08 5.02
CA ILE A 219 -13.17 -1.28 5.35
C ILE A 219 -12.83 -2.75 5.17
N ASN A 220 -11.70 -3.04 4.54
CA ASN A 220 -11.22 -4.42 4.27
C ASN A 220 -12.27 -5.35 3.65
N GLY A 221 -13.11 -4.81 2.76
CA GLY A 221 -14.07 -5.56 1.96
C GLY A 221 -15.32 -6.07 2.70
N SER A 222 -15.42 -5.93 4.03
CA SER A 222 -16.54 -6.48 4.79
C SER A 222 -17.00 -5.66 5.99
N GLN A 223 -16.15 -4.87 6.60
CA GLN A 223 -16.49 -4.12 7.81
C GLN A 223 -17.04 -2.73 7.44
N LYS A 224 -18.12 -2.35 8.09
CA LYS A 224 -18.63 -0.98 8.00
C LYS A 224 -17.76 -0.07 8.84
N GLY A 225 -17.47 1.11 8.33
CA GLY A 225 -16.74 2.15 9.01
C GLY A 225 -17.28 3.52 8.64
N LEU A 226 -16.75 4.54 9.28
CA LEU A 226 -17.00 5.94 8.97
C LEU A 226 -15.72 6.60 8.47
N ARG A 227 -15.82 7.84 8.05
CA ARG A 227 -14.67 8.71 7.82
C ARG A 227 -14.76 9.93 8.73
N ALA A 228 -13.60 10.38 9.20
CA ALA A 228 -13.46 11.60 9.96
C ALA A 228 -12.58 12.59 9.19
N TYR A 229 -12.94 13.86 9.29
CA TYR A 229 -12.09 14.94 8.80
C TYR A 229 -11.23 15.47 9.94
N ILE A 230 -9.92 15.58 9.66
CA ILE A 230 -8.92 16.16 10.55
C ILE A 230 -8.39 17.42 9.86
N ASP A 231 -8.71 18.57 10.42
CA ASP A 231 -8.29 19.88 9.89
C ASP A 231 -6.78 20.05 9.91
N SER A 232 -6.13 19.55 10.95
CA SER A 232 -4.68 19.65 11.11
C SER A 232 -4.13 18.61 12.08
N LEU A 233 -3.01 17.99 11.71
CA LEU A 233 -2.17 17.19 12.61
C LEU A 233 -0.70 17.55 12.43
N GLN A 234 0.14 17.21 13.41
CA GLN A 234 1.58 17.44 13.37
C GLN A 234 2.36 16.16 13.59
N ILE A 235 3.41 15.97 12.80
CA ILE A 235 4.42 14.91 12.96
C ILE A 235 5.78 15.62 13.09
N GLY A 236 6.31 15.71 14.32
CA GLY A 236 7.43 16.59 14.59
C GLY A 236 7.08 18.04 14.24
N GLU A 237 7.90 18.69 13.42
CA GLU A 237 7.69 20.06 12.94
C GLU A 237 6.86 20.15 11.64
N MET A 238 6.46 19.02 11.09
CA MET A 238 5.63 18.98 9.88
C MET A 238 4.15 19.09 10.26
N THR A 239 3.42 19.98 9.58
CA THR A 239 1.97 20.13 9.72
C THR A 239 1.27 19.58 8.48
N ILE A 240 0.38 18.63 8.68
CA ILE A 240 -0.48 18.04 7.63
C ILE A 240 -1.89 18.55 7.84
N LYS A 241 -2.49 19.15 6.79
CA LYS A 241 -3.83 19.74 6.83
C LYS A 241 -4.79 19.01 5.92
N ASN A 242 -6.07 19.12 6.26
CA ASN A 242 -7.19 18.65 5.44
C ASN A 242 -7.13 17.13 5.19
N MET A 243 -6.87 16.36 6.22
CA MET A 243 -6.76 14.92 6.11
C MET A 243 -8.12 14.26 6.33
N VAL A 244 -8.38 13.20 5.60
CA VAL A 244 -9.52 12.30 5.82
C VAL A 244 -9.01 10.97 6.31
N ALA A 245 -9.45 10.54 7.49
CA ALA A 245 -9.10 9.26 8.06
C ALA A 245 -10.30 8.33 8.13
N TYR A 246 -10.08 7.03 7.96
CA TYR A 246 -11.10 6.02 8.24
C TYR A 246 -11.25 5.82 9.74
N VAL A 247 -12.49 5.54 10.19
CA VAL A 247 -12.79 5.26 11.60
C VAL A 247 -13.45 3.89 11.68
N GLY A 248 -12.81 2.98 12.38
CA GLY A 248 -13.32 1.62 12.56
C GLY A 248 -13.85 1.36 13.95
N PHE A 249 -14.78 0.42 14.02
CA PHE A 249 -15.47 0.03 15.23
C PHE A 249 -14.99 -1.36 15.67
N SER A 250 -14.32 -1.47 16.81
CA SER A 250 -14.12 -2.76 17.47
C SER A 250 -13.55 -2.60 18.88
N ASP A 251 -14.34 -2.95 19.89
CA ASP A 251 -13.90 -3.05 21.29
C ASP A 251 -12.73 -4.05 21.46
N ALA A 252 -12.63 -5.05 20.59
CA ALA A 252 -11.56 -6.03 20.63
C ALA A 252 -10.22 -5.47 20.13
N ILE A 253 -10.25 -4.56 19.14
CA ILE A 253 -9.04 -3.87 18.63
C ILE A 253 -8.51 -2.92 19.71
N ASP A 254 -9.36 -2.17 20.38
CA ASP A 254 -8.98 -1.23 21.42
C ASP A 254 -8.24 -1.91 22.58
N THR A 255 -8.62 -3.16 22.90
CA THR A 255 -7.95 -3.94 23.95
C THR A 255 -6.58 -4.46 23.52
N LEU A 256 -6.46 -4.99 22.30
CA LEU A 256 -5.19 -5.52 21.74
C LEU A 256 -4.19 -4.43 21.41
N MET A 257 -4.67 -3.32 20.93
CA MET A 257 -3.88 -2.18 20.48
C MET A 257 -3.72 -1.12 21.59
N SER A 258 -3.90 -1.50 22.85
CA SER A 258 -3.70 -0.60 24.01
C SER A 258 -2.32 0.08 23.99
N GLY A 259 -2.31 1.41 23.92
CA GLY A 259 -1.11 2.22 23.78
C GLY A 259 -0.81 2.66 22.35
N MET A 260 -1.77 2.42 21.43
CA MET A 260 -1.76 2.89 20.05
C MET A 260 -3.15 3.47 19.75
N ASP A 261 -3.21 4.65 19.18
CA ASP A 261 -4.45 5.40 19.00
C ASP A 261 -4.96 5.38 17.56
N ALA A 262 -4.06 5.12 16.62
CA ALA A 262 -4.35 5.13 15.20
C ALA A 262 -3.24 4.46 14.36
N ILE A 263 -3.49 4.36 13.05
CA ILE A 263 -2.57 3.88 12.03
C ILE A 263 -2.35 5.02 11.03
N LEU A 264 -1.10 5.40 10.78
CA LEU A 264 -0.69 6.33 9.74
C LEU A 264 -0.39 5.53 8.47
N GLY A 265 -1.20 5.68 7.44
CA GLY A 265 -1.14 4.88 6.22
C GLY A 265 -0.39 5.54 5.06
N MET A 266 -0.39 4.83 3.92
CA MET A 266 0.30 5.25 2.69
C MET A 266 -0.24 6.54 2.07
N ASP A 267 -1.48 6.91 2.33
CA ASP A 267 -2.08 8.20 1.94
C ASP A 267 -1.25 9.39 2.45
N ILE A 268 -0.70 9.28 3.65
CA ILE A 268 0.18 10.29 4.25
C ILE A 268 1.65 9.98 3.96
N ILE A 269 2.08 8.73 4.14
CA ILE A 269 3.49 8.33 3.97
C ILE A 269 3.97 8.64 2.54
N ALA A 270 3.16 8.36 1.51
CA ALA A 270 3.51 8.66 0.13
C ALA A 270 3.60 10.18 -0.15
N SER A 271 2.76 10.95 0.52
CA SER A 271 2.76 12.41 0.39
C SER A 271 3.96 13.08 1.06
N ILE A 272 4.58 12.46 2.08
CA ILE A 272 5.81 12.94 2.72
C ILE A 272 7.02 12.78 1.78
N GLY A 273 7.05 11.73 0.98
CA GLY A 273 8.09 11.44 -0.01
C GLY A 273 9.17 10.50 0.52
N GLU A 274 10.26 10.99 1.10
CA GLU A 274 11.31 10.13 1.67
C GLU A 274 11.17 10.02 3.18
N THR A 275 11.28 8.77 3.67
CA THR A 275 11.38 8.44 5.10
C THR A 275 12.63 7.59 5.33
N GLN A 276 13.48 8.00 6.27
CA GLN A 276 14.60 7.21 6.75
C GLN A 276 14.30 6.69 8.16
N ILE A 277 14.39 5.38 8.35
CA ILE A 277 14.20 4.73 9.65
C ILE A 277 15.58 4.41 10.20
N LEU A 278 15.96 5.07 11.29
CA LEU A 278 17.21 4.86 12.02
C LEU A 278 16.93 3.96 13.22
N MET A 279 17.06 2.63 13.03
CA MET A 279 16.66 1.64 14.02
C MET A 279 17.49 1.71 15.32
N ASP A 280 18.77 1.99 15.20
CA ASP A 280 19.71 2.11 16.33
C ASP A 280 19.49 3.39 17.17
N LYS A 281 18.78 4.37 16.62
CA LYS A 281 18.46 5.64 17.27
C LYS A 281 16.99 5.77 17.65
N GLU A 282 16.17 4.80 17.26
CA GLU A 282 14.69 4.86 17.35
C GLU A 282 14.13 6.19 16.81
N GLN A 283 14.56 6.56 15.59
CA GLN A 283 14.25 7.85 14.99
C GLN A 283 13.87 7.72 13.53
N LEU A 284 12.80 8.41 13.13
CA LEU A 284 12.49 8.71 11.73
C LEU A 284 13.15 10.03 11.33
N VAL A 285 13.64 10.08 10.11
CA VAL A 285 14.12 11.33 9.49
C VAL A 285 13.31 11.52 8.20
N PHE A 286 12.73 12.70 8.07
CA PHE A 286 12.08 13.16 6.84
C PHE A 286 12.98 14.23 6.21
N PRO A 287 13.85 13.87 5.28
CA PRO A 287 14.82 14.83 4.72
C PRO A 287 14.13 15.91 3.89
N LEU A 288 14.69 17.13 3.89
CA LEU A 288 14.20 18.23 3.06
C LEU A 288 14.36 17.91 1.56
N HIS A 289 15.47 17.27 1.23
CA HIS A 289 15.79 16.85 -0.12
C HIS A 289 15.96 15.34 -0.15
N SER A 290 15.32 14.69 -1.11
CA SER A 290 15.45 13.25 -1.29
C SER A 290 16.91 12.85 -1.52
N SER A 291 17.28 11.70 -0.97
CA SER A 291 18.59 11.10 -1.15
C SER A 291 18.87 10.85 -2.63
N GLN A 292 20.15 10.92 -3.01
CA GLN A 292 20.54 10.53 -4.36
C GLN A 292 20.52 9.00 -4.46
N MET A 293 19.89 8.48 -5.48
CA MET A 293 19.99 7.06 -5.80
C MET A 293 21.44 6.71 -6.16
N PRO A 294 21.94 5.52 -5.77
CA PRO A 294 23.19 5.00 -6.31
C PRO A 294 23.17 4.98 -7.84
N GLN A 295 24.32 5.22 -8.48
CA GLN A 295 24.42 5.46 -9.94
C GLN A 295 23.78 4.35 -10.80
N ASP A 296 23.89 3.09 -10.37
CA ASP A 296 23.39 1.93 -11.12
C ASP A 296 22.13 1.30 -10.46
N ALA A 297 21.57 1.96 -9.44
CA ALA A 297 20.39 1.45 -8.76
C ALA A 297 19.14 1.56 -9.64
N LYS A 298 18.28 0.56 -9.52
CA LYS A 298 16.97 0.54 -10.18
C LYS A 298 15.87 0.75 -9.14
N PRO A 299 14.76 1.40 -9.50
CA PRO A 299 13.58 1.41 -8.65
C PRO A 299 13.17 -0.01 -8.24
N ASN A 300 12.87 -0.21 -6.97
CA ASN A 300 12.49 -1.51 -6.42
C ASN A 300 11.22 -1.42 -5.55
N LEU A 301 10.54 -0.28 -5.57
CA LEU A 301 9.26 -0.05 -4.89
C LEU A 301 8.13 0.19 -5.88
N LEU A 302 6.93 -0.20 -5.50
CA LEU A 302 5.66 0.16 -6.14
C LEU A 302 4.59 0.35 -5.07
N ILE A 303 3.55 1.14 -5.38
CA ILE A 303 2.37 1.31 -4.54
C ILE A 303 1.19 0.62 -5.23
N ASN A 304 0.60 -0.35 -4.56
CA ASN A 304 -0.65 -1.01 -4.98
C ASN A 304 -1.52 -1.30 -3.75
N GLY A 305 -2.23 -0.29 -3.27
CA GLY A 305 -2.94 -0.33 -1.99
C GLY A 305 -2.03 -0.36 -0.76
N SER A 306 -0.81 -0.88 -0.88
CA SER A 306 0.26 -0.92 0.11
C SER A 306 1.60 -0.76 -0.59
N LEU A 307 2.69 -0.65 0.18
CA LEU A 307 4.03 -0.57 -0.39
C LEU A 307 4.55 -1.97 -0.75
N LEU A 308 4.92 -2.16 -2.01
CA LEU A 308 5.51 -3.39 -2.53
C LEU A 308 7.00 -3.20 -2.78
N LEU A 309 7.77 -4.23 -2.47
CA LEU A 309 9.22 -4.29 -2.64
C LEU A 309 9.62 -5.44 -3.56
N ARG A 310 10.40 -5.15 -4.59
CA ARG A 310 11.05 -6.12 -5.47
C ARG A 310 12.35 -6.61 -4.84
N THR A 311 12.49 -7.92 -4.72
CA THR A 311 13.69 -8.59 -4.23
C THR A 311 14.08 -9.72 -5.16
N ASN A 312 15.16 -10.45 -4.86
CA ASN A 312 15.64 -11.53 -5.72
C ASN A 312 16.13 -12.72 -4.90
N LYS A 313 15.78 -13.93 -5.31
CA LYS A 313 16.34 -15.17 -4.78
C LYS A 313 16.77 -16.06 -5.95
N ASP A 314 18.06 -16.37 -6.04
CA ASP A 314 18.63 -17.25 -7.08
C ASP A 314 18.26 -16.79 -8.52
N ASN A 315 18.31 -15.48 -8.79
CA ASN A 315 17.85 -14.83 -10.01
C ASN A 315 16.34 -14.95 -10.31
N ILE A 316 15.56 -15.41 -9.35
CA ILE A 316 14.09 -15.43 -9.43
C ILE A 316 13.55 -14.20 -8.70
N PRO A 317 12.83 -13.33 -9.39
CA PRO A 317 12.26 -12.14 -8.75
C PRO A 317 11.16 -12.51 -7.76
N LEU A 318 11.17 -11.83 -6.61
CA LEU A 318 10.16 -11.92 -5.57
C LEU A 318 9.54 -10.55 -5.34
N THR A 319 8.25 -10.54 -5.04
CA THR A 319 7.50 -9.34 -4.66
C THR A 319 6.98 -9.51 -3.24
N PHE A 320 7.42 -8.66 -2.33
CA PHE A 320 6.96 -8.62 -0.96
C PHE A 320 6.14 -7.36 -0.68
N GLN A 321 5.09 -7.48 0.11
CA GLN A 321 4.54 -6.33 0.81
C GLN A 321 5.57 -5.87 1.85
N PHE A 322 5.99 -4.62 1.81
CA PHE A 322 6.84 -4.00 2.82
C PHE A 322 5.94 -3.32 3.85
N ASP A 323 5.85 -3.92 5.05
CA ASP A 323 4.78 -3.64 6.01
C ASP A 323 5.34 -3.35 7.40
N THR A 324 5.53 -2.07 7.71
CA THR A 324 6.00 -1.61 9.03
C THR A 324 4.93 -1.73 10.12
N GLY A 325 3.67 -1.97 9.76
CA GLY A 325 2.55 -2.28 10.66
C GLY A 325 2.43 -3.76 11.01
N CYS A 326 3.30 -4.61 10.46
CA CYS A 326 3.34 -6.03 10.78
C CYS A 326 4.60 -6.38 11.60
N SER A 327 4.43 -7.22 12.61
CA SER A 327 5.53 -7.60 13.51
C SER A 327 6.50 -8.59 12.87
N THR A 328 6.04 -9.48 12.00
CA THR A 328 6.81 -10.60 11.47
C THR A 328 6.69 -10.75 9.98
N ALA A 329 7.77 -11.22 9.35
CA ALA A 329 7.75 -11.64 7.96
C ALA A 329 6.92 -12.92 7.78
N GLU A 330 6.26 -13.02 6.65
CA GLU A 330 5.42 -14.14 6.24
C GLU A 330 5.62 -14.42 4.75
N LEU A 331 5.45 -15.69 4.35
CA LEU A 331 5.46 -16.12 2.95
C LEU A 331 4.08 -16.56 2.52
N TYR A 332 3.77 -16.40 1.24
CA TYR A 332 2.49 -16.75 0.66
C TYR A 332 2.63 -17.82 -0.45
N ASN A 333 1.50 -18.20 -1.03
CA ASN A 333 1.47 -19.19 -2.09
C ASN A 333 2.34 -18.82 -3.31
N GLY A 334 2.56 -17.54 -3.60
CA GLY A 334 3.48 -17.07 -4.64
C GLY A 334 4.89 -17.64 -4.44
N TYR A 335 5.44 -17.51 -3.24
CA TYR A 335 6.74 -18.10 -2.87
C TYR A 335 6.74 -19.63 -2.96
N TYR A 336 5.70 -20.28 -2.43
CA TYR A 336 5.60 -21.75 -2.49
C TYR A 336 5.64 -22.27 -3.93
N ARG A 337 4.89 -21.64 -4.85
CA ARG A 337 4.89 -22.05 -6.26
C ARG A 337 6.26 -21.93 -6.93
N LYS A 338 7.08 -20.97 -6.52
CA LYS A 338 8.44 -20.75 -7.07
C LYS A 338 9.46 -21.70 -6.48
N PHE A 339 9.31 -22.10 -5.21
CA PHE A 339 10.32 -22.83 -4.43
C PHE A 339 9.76 -24.08 -3.73
N SER A 340 8.71 -24.71 -4.25
CA SER A 340 8.05 -25.86 -3.62
C SER A 340 9.01 -27.00 -3.30
N ALA A 341 9.93 -27.34 -4.22
CA ALA A 341 10.91 -28.40 -4.02
C ALA A 341 11.86 -28.15 -2.83
N GLU A 342 12.25 -26.88 -2.61
CA GLU A 342 13.06 -26.48 -1.43
C GLU A 342 12.20 -26.51 -0.16
N VAL A 343 11.00 -25.91 -0.24
CA VAL A 343 10.08 -25.80 0.90
C VAL A 343 9.71 -27.19 1.43
N ASP A 344 9.32 -28.12 0.56
CA ASP A 344 8.87 -29.46 0.94
C ASP A 344 9.98 -30.30 1.63
N GLN A 345 11.26 -29.95 1.42
CA GLN A 345 12.39 -30.63 2.07
C GLN A 345 12.64 -30.15 3.49
N VAL A 346 12.34 -28.88 3.81
CA VAL A 346 12.80 -28.26 5.07
C VAL A 346 11.66 -27.79 5.97
N ALA A 347 10.47 -27.60 5.43
CA ALA A 347 9.36 -27.03 6.18
C ALA A 347 8.69 -28.03 7.12
N GLU A 348 8.33 -27.56 8.30
CA GLU A 348 7.52 -28.28 9.26
C GLU A 348 6.07 -27.80 9.21
N LYS A 349 5.12 -28.73 9.26
CA LYS A 349 3.69 -28.38 9.38
C LYS A 349 3.41 -27.80 10.76
N ASP A 350 2.62 -26.74 10.78
CA ASP A 350 2.14 -26.09 11.99
C ASP A 350 0.72 -25.55 11.80
N THR A 351 0.07 -25.16 12.90
CA THR A 351 -1.22 -24.48 12.90
C THR A 351 -1.09 -23.20 13.71
N VAL A 352 -1.39 -22.08 13.08
CA VAL A 352 -1.30 -20.78 13.71
C VAL A 352 -2.69 -20.21 13.92
N THR A 353 -2.95 -19.76 15.14
CA THR A 353 -4.11 -18.95 15.46
C THR A 353 -3.71 -17.48 15.41
N THR A 354 -4.28 -16.73 14.49
CA THR A 354 -4.04 -15.31 14.33
C THR A 354 -5.29 -14.52 14.64
N PHE A 355 -5.08 -13.30 15.08
CA PHE A 355 -6.13 -12.32 15.25
C PHE A 355 -6.01 -11.26 14.15
N ASN A 356 -7.08 -11.07 13.39
CA ASN A 356 -7.13 -10.06 12.34
C ASN A 356 -8.46 -9.32 12.43
N TYR A 357 -8.41 -8.02 12.73
CA TYR A 357 -9.57 -7.13 12.80
C TYR A 357 -10.80 -7.71 13.54
N GLY A 358 -10.58 -8.25 14.74
CA GLY A 358 -11.66 -8.77 15.58
C GLY A 358 -12.08 -10.21 15.26
N GLN A 359 -11.43 -10.88 14.31
CA GLN A 359 -11.69 -12.28 13.97
C GLN A 359 -10.51 -13.16 14.37
N ILE A 360 -10.82 -14.29 14.98
CA ILE A 360 -9.83 -15.36 15.26
C ILE A 360 -9.82 -16.29 14.07
N MET A 361 -8.66 -16.46 13.46
CA MET A 361 -8.46 -17.34 12.32
C MET A 361 -7.44 -18.42 12.66
N ASN A 362 -7.80 -19.67 12.38
CA ASN A 362 -6.87 -20.79 12.43
C ASN A 362 -6.41 -21.10 11.00
N SER A 363 -5.11 -21.11 10.80
CA SER A 363 -4.51 -21.38 9.50
C SER A 363 -3.52 -22.53 9.60
N GLU A 364 -3.62 -23.49 8.68
CA GLU A 364 -2.55 -24.46 8.46
C GLU A 364 -1.41 -23.78 7.72
N VAL A 365 -0.21 -23.87 8.26
CA VAL A 365 0.98 -23.19 7.76
C VAL A 365 2.16 -24.14 7.69
N LEU A 366 3.18 -23.74 6.98
CA LEU A 366 4.48 -24.38 6.95
C LEU A 366 5.49 -23.46 7.66
N LEU A 367 6.22 -23.95 8.64
CA LEU A 367 7.31 -23.24 9.29
C LEU A 367 8.62 -23.57 8.57
N LEU A 368 9.21 -22.57 7.93
CA LEU A 368 10.54 -22.65 7.34
C LEU A 368 11.58 -22.23 8.38
N PRO A 369 12.69 -22.97 8.54
CA PRO A 369 13.73 -22.61 9.50
C PRO A 369 14.43 -21.29 9.14
N GLN A 370 14.51 -20.98 7.84
CA GLN A 370 15.10 -19.73 7.33
C GLN A 370 14.64 -19.46 5.90
N VAL A 371 14.69 -18.17 5.53
CA VAL A 371 14.52 -17.69 4.15
C VAL A 371 15.66 -16.75 3.80
N LYS A 372 16.21 -16.88 2.60
CA LYS A 372 17.31 -16.06 2.08
C LYS A 372 16.92 -15.45 0.75
N PHE A 373 17.23 -14.17 0.57
CA PHE A 373 17.04 -13.42 -0.68
C PHE A 373 17.98 -12.21 -0.69
N THR A 374 17.94 -11.39 -1.72
CA THR A 374 18.75 -10.16 -1.80
C THR A 374 17.86 -8.95 -2.07
N ILE A 375 18.27 -7.80 -1.53
CA ILE A 375 17.75 -6.48 -1.88
C ILE A 375 18.95 -5.66 -2.35
N ASN A 376 18.92 -5.18 -3.60
CA ASN A 376 20.03 -4.42 -4.17
C ASN A 376 21.41 -5.08 -3.90
N ASP A 377 21.53 -6.37 -4.14
CA ASP A 377 22.72 -7.21 -3.85
C ASP A 377 23.06 -7.38 -2.35
N THR A 378 22.34 -6.73 -1.44
CA THR A 378 22.50 -6.95 0.00
C THR A 378 21.82 -8.27 0.40
N PRO A 379 22.58 -9.24 0.94
CA PRO A 379 22.00 -10.52 1.37
C PRO A 379 21.12 -10.33 2.61
N ILE A 380 19.93 -10.91 2.56
CA ILE A 380 18.95 -10.91 3.63
C ILE A 380 18.75 -12.32 4.13
N HIS A 381 18.62 -12.47 5.43
CA HIS A 381 18.37 -13.72 6.10
C HIS A 381 17.30 -13.53 7.17
N ILE A 382 16.19 -14.26 7.07
CA ILE A 382 15.11 -14.24 8.08
C ILE A 382 14.95 -15.65 8.62
N GLU A 383 15.00 -15.80 9.93
CA GLU A 383 14.82 -17.07 10.63
C GLU A 383 13.34 -17.30 10.98
N GLU A 384 12.93 -18.57 11.04
CA GLU A 384 11.59 -19.00 11.46
C GLU A 384 10.45 -18.24 10.78
N VAL A 385 10.23 -18.49 9.48
CA VAL A 385 9.21 -17.80 8.69
C VAL A 385 8.02 -18.73 8.43
N TYR A 386 6.81 -18.25 8.75
CA TYR A 386 5.59 -18.96 8.37
C TYR A 386 5.25 -18.74 6.91
N LEU A 387 4.93 -19.84 6.22
CA LEU A 387 4.41 -19.83 4.87
C LEU A 387 2.94 -20.27 4.89
N TYR A 388 2.08 -19.46 4.30
CA TYR A 388 0.64 -19.68 4.15
C TYR A 388 0.34 -20.20 2.75
N PRO A 389 0.26 -21.54 2.55
CA PRO A 389 0.09 -22.12 1.21
C PRO A 389 -1.31 -21.88 0.63
N SER A 390 -2.31 -21.64 1.49
CA SER A 390 -3.72 -21.39 1.13
C SER A 390 -4.13 -19.95 1.39
N SER A 391 -3.31 -18.99 0.98
CA SER A 391 -3.60 -17.56 1.15
C SER A 391 -4.79 -17.11 0.29
N SER A 392 -5.52 -16.09 0.74
CA SER A 392 -6.63 -15.47 -0.02
C SER A 392 -6.16 -14.95 -1.39
N ALA A 393 -7.08 -14.73 -2.32
CA ALA A 393 -6.78 -14.25 -3.67
C ALA A 393 -5.94 -12.95 -3.66
N TYR A 394 -6.21 -12.03 -2.73
CA TYR A 394 -5.44 -10.79 -2.54
C TYR A 394 -3.97 -11.04 -2.19
N LEU A 395 -3.69 -12.04 -1.34
CA LEU A 395 -2.33 -12.41 -0.94
C LEU A 395 -1.61 -13.30 -1.97
N GLN A 396 -2.33 -13.79 -2.98
CA GLN A 396 -1.74 -14.68 -4.01
C GLN A 396 -0.87 -13.93 -5.03
N GLN A 397 -1.03 -12.62 -5.17
CA GLN A 397 -0.24 -11.80 -6.09
C GLN A 397 1.19 -11.55 -5.57
N ASN A 398 1.39 -11.61 -4.24
CA ASN A 398 2.68 -11.38 -3.60
C ASN A 398 3.31 -12.70 -3.14
N ASP A 399 4.65 -12.71 -3.04
CA ASP A 399 5.40 -13.86 -2.53
C ASP A 399 5.40 -13.91 -1.00
N GLY A 400 5.10 -12.79 -0.35
CA GLY A 400 5.04 -12.68 1.10
C GLY A 400 4.95 -11.24 1.59
N ARG A 401 5.25 -11.06 2.87
CA ARG A 401 5.27 -9.79 3.58
C ARG A 401 6.53 -9.69 4.43
N LEU A 402 7.16 -8.53 4.47
CA LEU A 402 8.32 -8.22 5.32
C LEU A 402 7.87 -7.30 6.43
N GLY A 403 8.02 -7.75 7.68
CA GLY A 403 7.60 -7.03 8.87
C GLY A 403 8.76 -6.44 9.67
N MET A 404 8.50 -6.08 10.92
CA MET A 404 9.47 -5.47 11.83
C MET A 404 10.67 -6.35 12.16
N ASP A 405 10.53 -7.69 12.12
CA ASP A 405 11.64 -8.64 12.29
C ASP A 405 12.68 -8.53 11.16
N PHE A 406 12.24 -8.20 9.95
CA PHE A 406 13.12 -7.84 8.85
C PHE A 406 13.78 -6.47 9.09
N LEU A 407 13.03 -5.42 9.44
CA LEU A 407 13.56 -4.07 9.60
C LEU A 407 14.67 -3.99 10.67
N ARG A 408 14.53 -4.77 11.73
CA ARG A 408 15.49 -4.80 12.86
C ARG A 408 16.88 -5.33 12.51
N GLN A 409 17.07 -5.93 11.36
CA GLN A 409 18.37 -6.40 10.90
C GLN A 409 19.29 -5.26 10.45
N PHE A 410 18.74 -4.06 10.25
CA PHE A 410 19.45 -2.91 9.69
C PHE A 410 19.54 -1.76 10.67
N LYS A 411 20.60 -0.96 10.55
CA LYS A 411 20.72 0.30 11.30
C LYS A 411 19.92 1.41 10.65
N LYS A 412 19.85 1.40 9.32
CA LYS A 412 19.15 2.40 8.54
C LYS A 412 18.37 1.74 7.39
N ILE A 413 17.11 2.13 7.24
CA ILE A 413 16.29 1.83 6.07
C ILE A 413 15.88 3.17 5.45
N THR A 414 16.06 3.32 4.15
CA THR A 414 15.60 4.48 3.39
C THR A 414 14.47 4.08 2.48
N ILE A 415 13.31 4.70 2.63
CA ILE A 415 12.12 4.54 1.78
C ILE A 415 12.00 5.84 0.98
N ASP A 416 12.42 5.84 -0.25
CA ASP A 416 12.34 6.99 -1.17
C ASP A 416 11.20 6.79 -2.16
N LEU A 417 10.05 7.39 -1.88
CA LEU A 417 8.84 7.28 -2.71
C LEU A 417 8.82 8.27 -3.88
N LYS A 418 9.82 9.14 -3.98
CA LYS A 418 10.05 9.96 -5.17
C LYS A 418 10.75 9.20 -6.27
N HIS A 419 11.77 8.41 -5.92
CA HIS A 419 12.51 7.57 -6.86
C HIS A 419 12.04 6.11 -6.84
N MET A 420 11.04 5.77 -6.02
CA MET A 420 10.52 4.42 -5.82
C MET A 420 11.64 3.43 -5.48
N TYR A 421 12.45 3.79 -4.47
CA TYR A 421 13.65 3.06 -4.12
C TYR A 421 13.76 2.82 -2.62
N LEU A 422 14.03 1.56 -2.25
CA LEU A 422 14.34 1.16 -0.88
C LEU A 422 15.80 0.74 -0.79
N ASP A 423 16.49 1.28 0.22
CA ASP A 423 17.87 0.91 0.59
C ASP A 423 17.94 0.48 2.04
N VAL A 424 18.81 -0.48 2.35
CA VAL A 424 19.04 -1.04 3.68
C VAL A 424 20.53 -1.05 4.01
N LYS A 425 20.91 -0.61 5.24
CA LYS A 425 22.31 -0.52 5.71
C LYS A 425 22.47 -0.98 7.14
#